data_59c0b1a440878c0b16f229fe82cfd463
#
_entry.id   59c0b1a440878c0b16f229fe82cfd463
#
_cell.length_a   1.000
_cell.length_b   1.000
_cell.length_c   1.000
_cell.angle_alpha   90.00
_cell.angle_beta   90.00
_cell.angle_gamma   90.00
#
_symmetry.space_group_name_H-M   'P 1'
#
loop_
_entity.id
_entity.type
_entity.pdbx_description
1 polymer ?
#
loop_
_entity_poly.entity_id
_entity_poly.type
_entity_poly.pdbx_seq_one_letter_code
_entity_poly.pdbx_strand_id
1 'polypeptide(L)'
;MEITLHLRGIHAGDDEFAGLAEAFTDGELARHKGVDTLTVLAADEAAAPEVVERAVEKLRHAVDGVRVVRVSPGVVSVPELSALTGIERETVRKWTKREDFPPMFDNLRGHKLWLWREVIDWVERESGTGFDDRPPGAELERLLNSSF
;
A
#
# COMPACT_ATOMS: atom_id res chain seq x y z
N MET A 1 5.06 -10.11 -1.85
CA MET A 1 4.46 -8.87 -2.41
C MET A 1 3.20 -8.54 -1.64
N GLU A 2 3.17 -7.37 -1.06
CA GLU A 2 2.02 -6.85 -0.31
C GLU A 2 1.18 -5.97 -1.21
N ILE A 3 -0.12 -6.23 -1.26
CA ILE A 3 -1.06 -5.48 -2.10
C ILE A 3 -2.15 -4.94 -1.20
N THR A 4 -2.31 -3.63 -1.17
CA THR A 4 -3.33 -2.95 -0.38
C THR A 4 -4.42 -2.40 -1.28
N LEU A 5 -5.67 -2.74 -0.95
CA LEU A 5 -6.86 -2.31 -1.68
C LEU A 5 -7.63 -1.30 -0.86
N HIS A 6 -8.05 -0.21 -1.48
CA HIS A 6 -8.97 0.74 -0.87
C HIS A 6 -10.40 0.25 -1.06
N LEU A 7 -11.18 0.28 0.01
CA LEU A 7 -12.53 -0.25 0.07
C LEU A 7 -13.57 0.85 0.36
N ARG A 8 -14.80 0.59 -0.06
CA ARG A 8 -15.99 1.33 0.35
C ARG A 8 -17.13 0.35 0.61
N GLY A 9 -18.13 0.80 1.34
CA GLY A 9 -19.35 0.03 1.57
C GLY A 9 -19.36 -0.80 2.85
N ILE A 10 -18.38 -0.63 3.73
CA ILE A 10 -18.41 -1.26 5.05
C ILE A 10 -19.06 -0.29 6.03
N HIS A 11 -20.35 -0.48 6.24
CA HIS A 11 -21.16 0.37 7.12
C HIS A 11 -21.15 -0.19 8.54
N ALA A 12 -20.03 -0.03 9.22
CA ALA A 12 -19.81 -0.53 10.58
C ALA A 12 -19.13 0.55 11.42
N GLY A 13 -19.53 0.69 12.66
CA GLY A 13 -18.80 1.50 13.63
C GLY A 13 -17.44 0.89 13.95
N ASP A 14 -16.57 1.63 14.64
CA ASP A 14 -15.19 1.20 14.87
C ASP A 14 -15.09 -0.12 15.64
N ASP A 15 -15.94 -0.35 16.63
CA ASP A 15 -15.95 -1.60 17.40
C ASP A 15 -16.40 -2.79 16.56
N GLU A 16 -17.44 -2.61 15.76
CA GLU A 16 -17.94 -3.63 14.84
C GLU A 16 -16.91 -3.93 13.77
N PHE A 17 -16.27 -2.90 13.23
CA PHE A 17 -15.20 -3.07 12.25
C PHE A 17 -14.02 -3.85 12.84
N ALA A 18 -13.61 -3.56 14.06
CA ALA A 18 -12.54 -4.28 14.73
C ALA A 18 -12.85 -5.78 14.85
N GLY A 19 -14.10 -6.13 15.13
CA GLY A 19 -14.56 -7.51 15.16
C GLY A 19 -14.49 -8.19 13.80
N LEU A 20 -14.89 -7.49 12.74
CA LEU A 20 -14.76 -7.96 11.35
C LEU A 20 -13.30 -8.19 10.97
N ALA A 21 -12.43 -7.26 11.31
CA ALA A 21 -11.01 -7.35 11.02
C ALA A 21 -10.36 -8.53 11.72
N GLU A 22 -10.72 -8.80 12.97
CA GLU A 22 -10.22 -9.95 13.72
C GLU A 22 -10.70 -11.26 13.14
N ALA A 23 -11.94 -11.32 12.69
CA ALA A 23 -12.54 -12.54 12.13
C ALA A 23 -12.07 -12.85 10.71
N PHE A 24 -11.65 -11.85 9.94
CA PHE A 24 -11.22 -12.01 8.56
C PHE A 24 -9.78 -12.50 8.49
N THR A 25 -9.55 -13.69 7.92
CA THR A 25 -8.23 -14.35 7.93
C THR A 25 -7.54 -14.41 6.58
N ASP A 26 -8.20 -13.98 5.51
CA ASP A 26 -7.64 -14.03 4.15
C ASP A 26 -6.90 -12.76 3.73
N GLY A 27 -6.69 -11.88 4.67
CA GLY A 27 -5.97 -10.62 4.51
C GLY A 27 -6.14 -9.78 5.76
N GLU A 28 -5.53 -8.63 5.76
CA GLU A 28 -5.62 -7.68 6.86
C GLU A 28 -6.60 -6.56 6.51
N LEU A 29 -7.73 -6.52 7.24
CA LEU A 29 -8.66 -5.40 7.19
C LEU A 29 -8.21 -4.33 8.17
N ALA A 30 -8.13 -3.10 7.71
CA ALA A 30 -7.76 -1.96 8.54
C ALA A 30 -8.60 -0.74 8.23
N ARG A 31 -8.83 0.07 9.24
CA ARG A 31 -9.48 1.38 9.08
C ARG A 31 -8.57 2.45 9.67
N HIS A 32 -8.20 3.43 8.84
CA HIS A 32 -7.34 4.51 9.27
C HIS A 32 -7.84 5.82 8.69
N LYS A 33 -8.16 6.77 9.56
CA LYS A 33 -8.65 8.10 9.18
C LYS A 33 -9.83 8.04 8.18
N GLY A 34 -10.76 7.13 8.43
CA GLY A 34 -11.96 6.99 7.58
C GLY A 34 -11.75 6.24 6.28
N VAL A 35 -10.58 5.67 6.06
CA VAL A 35 -10.28 4.84 4.89
C VAL A 35 -10.19 3.38 5.30
N ASP A 36 -10.99 2.54 4.67
CA ASP A 36 -10.97 1.10 4.88
C ASP A 36 -10.08 0.45 3.82
N THR A 37 -9.23 -0.47 4.26
CA THR A 37 -8.28 -1.17 3.38
C THR A 37 -8.30 -2.66 3.63
N LEU A 38 -7.99 -3.42 2.57
CA LEU A 38 -7.68 -4.83 2.65
C LEU A 38 -6.27 -5.03 2.10
N THR A 39 -5.37 -5.57 2.92
CA THR A 39 -4.01 -5.90 2.49
C THR A 39 -3.87 -7.40 2.38
N VAL A 40 -3.39 -7.86 1.23
CA VAL A 40 -3.13 -9.27 0.95
C VAL A 40 -1.68 -9.50 0.58
N LEU A 41 -1.18 -10.71 0.82
CA LEU A 41 0.18 -11.11 0.46
C LEU A 41 0.13 -12.10 -0.70
N ALA A 42 0.84 -11.78 -1.77
CA ALA A 42 1.06 -12.68 -2.90
C ALA A 42 2.52 -13.09 -2.96
N ALA A 43 2.78 -14.31 -3.39
CA ALA A 43 4.16 -14.80 -3.51
C ALA A 43 4.95 -14.01 -4.57
N ASP A 44 4.29 -13.64 -5.66
CA ASP A 44 4.88 -12.88 -6.78
C ASP A 44 3.77 -12.19 -7.59
N GLU A 45 4.18 -11.49 -8.65
CA GLU A 45 3.23 -10.80 -9.55
C GLU A 45 2.28 -11.77 -10.26
N ALA A 46 2.75 -12.95 -10.59
CA ALA A 46 1.93 -13.93 -11.30
C ALA A 46 0.79 -14.47 -10.42
N ALA A 47 1.04 -14.63 -9.13
CA ALA A 47 0.05 -15.12 -8.17
C ALA A 47 -0.93 -14.02 -7.71
N ALA A 48 -0.56 -12.75 -7.86
CA ALA A 48 -1.31 -11.63 -7.29
C ALA A 48 -2.78 -11.56 -7.73
N PRO A 49 -3.14 -11.69 -9.01
CA PRO A 49 -4.56 -11.60 -9.43
C PRO A 49 -5.45 -12.62 -8.73
N GLU A 50 -5.01 -13.86 -8.63
CA GLU A 50 -5.79 -14.92 -7.98
C GLU A 50 -5.92 -14.69 -6.48
N VAL A 51 -4.84 -14.28 -5.81
CA VAL A 51 -4.84 -14.00 -4.38
C VAL A 51 -5.81 -12.85 -4.06
N VAL A 52 -5.75 -11.77 -4.83
CA VAL A 52 -6.64 -10.62 -4.67
C VAL A 52 -8.10 -11.02 -4.91
N GLU A 53 -8.38 -11.72 -6.01
CA GLU A 53 -9.74 -12.16 -6.34
C GLU A 53 -10.35 -13.01 -5.24
N ARG A 54 -9.59 -13.97 -4.73
CA ARG A 54 -10.04 -14.86 -3.66
C ARG A 54 -10.34 -14.10 -2.38
N ALA A 55 -9.46 -13.19 -1.98
CA ALA A 55 -9.64 -12.41 -0.76
C ALA A 55 -10.85 -11.46 -0.88
N VAL A 56 -11.02 -10.82 -2.03
CA VAL A 56 -12.15 -9.92 -2.28
C VAL A 56 -13.47 -10.69 -2.29
N GLU A 57 -13.50 -11.88 -2.90
CA GLU A 57 -14.69 -12.72 -2.91
C GLU A 57 -15.11 -13.12 -1.49
N LYS A 58 -14.14 -13.54 -0.68
CA LYS A 58 -14.41 -13.88 0.73
C LYS A 58 -14.89 -12.67 1.53
N LEU A 59 -14.32 -11.51 1.28
CA LEU A 59 -14.76 -10.28 1.92
C LEU A 59 -16.21 -9.94 1.54
N ARG A 60 -16.58 -10.09 0.28
CA ARG A 60 -17.96 -9.87 -0.19
C ARG A 60 -18.96 -10.81 0.46
N HIS A 61 -18.56 -12.04 0.76
CA HIS A 61 -19.40 -12.98 1.50
C HIS A 61 -19.56 -12.60 2.97
N ALA A 62 -18.53 -12.00 3.56
CA ALA A 62 -18.55 -11.57 4.96
C ALA A 62 -19.26 -10.23 5.17
N VAL A 63 -19.19 -9.34 4.19
CA VAL A 63 -19.72 -7.97 4.27
C VAL A 63 -20.50 -7.64 3.01
N ASP A 64 -21.81 -7.49 3.14
CA ASP A 64 -22.67 -7.08 2.03
C ASP A 64 -22.35 -5.66 1.58
N GLY A 65 -22.28 -5.48 0.25
CA GLY A 65 -22.13 -4.16 -0.35
C GLY A 65 -20.73 -3.60 -0.34
N VAL A 66 -19.74 -4.35 0.15
CA VAL A 66 -18.34 -3.92 0.08
C VAL A 66 -17.88 -3.84 -1.37
N ARG A 67 -17.13 -2.80 -1.69
CA ARG A 67 -16.56 -2.57 -3.03
C ARG A 67 -15.08 -2.25 -2.93
N VAL A 68 -14.32 -2.80 -3.87
CA VAL A 68 -12.94 -2.37 -4.07
C VAL A 68 -12.94 -1.14 -4.98
N VAL A 69 -12.35 -0.07 -4.51
CA VAL A 69 -12.25 1.18 -5.28
C VAL A 69 -11.02 1.17 -6.18
N ARG A 70 -9.87 0.80 -5.61
CA ARG A 70 -8.60 0.75 -6.33
C ARG A 70 -7.54 0.03 -5.52
N VAL A 71 -6.45 -0.33 -6.19
CA VAL A 71 -5.20 -0.69 -5.52
C VAL A 71 -4.57 0.60 -4.98
N SER A 72 -4.12 0.57 -3.73
CA SER A 72 -3.38 1.69 -3.16
C SER A 72 -2.07 1.90 -3.90
N PRO A 73 -1.76 3.13 -4.33
CA PRO A 73 -0.53 3.39 -5.08
C PRO A 73 0.77 3.27 -4.25
N GLY A 74 0.68 3.12 -2.92
CA GLY A 74 1.87 2.97 -2.09
C GLY A 74 2.77 4.20 -2.13
N VAL A 75 2.33 5.29 -1.51
CA VAL A 75 3.10 6.53 -1.43
C VAL A 75 3.93 6.59 -0.15
N VAL A 76 5.07 7.24 -0.21
CA VAL A 76 5.96 7.47 0.93
C VAL A 76 6.34 8.94 1.03
N SER A 77 6.54 9.39 2.26
CA SER A 77 7.04 10.72 2.59
C SER A 77 8.42 10.61 3.24
N VAL A 78 9.07 11.74 3.54
CA VAL A 78 10.35 11.76 4.26
C VAL A 78 10.26 11.05 5.62
N PRO A 79 9.26 11.32 6.48
CA PRO A 79 9.13 10.60 7.75
C PRO A 79 9.01 9.08 7.58
N GLU A 80 8.27 8.63 6.57
CA GLU A 80 8.11 7.19 6.31
C GLU A 80 9.39 6.55 5.82
N LEU A 81 10.11 7.20 4.92
CA LEU A 81 11.43 6.73 4.46
C LEU A 81 12.43 6.66 5.64
N SER A 82 12.41 7.65 6.53
CA SER A 82 13.22 7.64 7.74
C SER A 82 12.87 6.43 8.63
N ALA A 83 11.59 6.15 8.82
CA ALA A 83 11.14 5.01 9.62
C ALA A 83 11.54 3.67 8.99
N LEU A 84 11.41 3.54 7.67
CA LEU A 84 11.74 2.31 6.94
C LEU A 84 13.24 1.98 6.94
N THR A 85 14.09 3.00 6.92
CA THR A 85 15.55 2.85 6.80
C THR A 85 16.30 2.98 8.12
N GLY A 86 15.70 3.60 9.12
CA GLY A 86 16.40 3.99 10.35
C GLY A 86 17.33 5.18 10.17
N ILE A 87 17.31 5.85 9.01
CA ILE A 87 18.13 7.02 8.70
C ILE A 87 17.38 8.27 9.14
N GLU A 88 18.12 9.26 9.67
CA GLU A 88 17.55 10.51 10.15
C GLU A 88 16.82 11.28 9.06
N ARG A 89 15.71 11.92 9.41
CA ARG A 89 14.88 12.70 8.47
C ARG A 89 15.67 13.74 7.71
N GLU A 90 16.62 14.41 8.35
CA GLU A 90 17.46 15.44 7.71
C GLU A 90 18.30 14.85 6.58
N THR A 91 18.88 13.68 6.81
CA THR A 91 19.64 12.95 5.78
C THR A 91 18.72 12.53 4.63
N VAL A 92 17.54 12.00 4.95
CA VAL A 92 16.56 11.62 3.92
C VAL A 92 16.12 12.84 3.09
N ARG A 93 15.91 14.00 3.72
CA ARG A 93 15.60 15.24 2.99
C ARG A 93 16.68 15.60 1.98
N LYS A 94 17.95 15.43 2.35
CA LYS A 94 19.08 15.67 1.44
C LYS A 94 19.03 14.71 0.26
N TRP A 95 18.66 13.46 0.47
CA TRP A 95 18.49 12.49 -0.62
C TRP A 95 17.49 12.99 -1.66
N THR A 96 16.35 13.49 -1.22
CA THR A 96 15.25 13.90 -2.11
C THR A 96 15.61 15.09 -2.99
N LYS A 97 16.69 15.80 -2.68
CA LYS A 97 17.18 16.94 -3.44
C LYS A 97 18.26 16.56 -4.46
N ARG A 98 18.73 15.31 -4.45
CA ARG A 98 19.74 14.85 -5.40
C ARG A 98 19.10 14.64 -6.77
N GLU A 99 19.89 14.92 -7.82
CA GLU A 99 19.42 14.79 -9.20
C GLU A 99 19.06 13.36 -9.58
N ASP A 100 19.72 12.37 -8.98
CA ASP A 100 19.49 10.95 -9.22
C ASP A 100 18.33 10.38 -8.40
N PHE A 101 17.76 11.17 -7.48
CA PHE A 101 16.57 10.74 -6.74
C PHE A 101 15.34 10.82 -7.64
N PRO A 102 14.45 9.79 -7.66
CA PRO A 102 13.27 9.81 -8.51
C PRO A 102 12.37 11.02 -8.28
N PRO A 103 11.66 11.48 -9.31
CA PRO A 103 10.81 12.66 -9.19
C PRO A 103 9.63 12.41 -8.23
N MET A 104 9.21 13.49 -7.61
CA MET A 104 8.08 13.53 -6.70
C MET A 104 6.78 13.14 -7.43
N PHE A 105 5.95 12.31 -6.77
CA PHE A 105 4.65 11.92 -7.26
C PHE A 105 3.61 13.04 -7.06
N ASP A 106 3.60 13.65 -5.87
CA ASP A 106 2.66 14.71 -5.54
C ASP A 106 3.22 15.59 -4.40
N ASN A 107 2.64 16.77 -4.29
CA ASN A 107 2.93 17.70 -3.19
C ASN A 107 1.59 18.15 -2.59
N LEU A 108 1.19 17.49 -1.52
CA LEU A 108 -0.08 17.76 -0.86
C LEU A 108 0.14 18.75 0.28
N ARG A 109 -0.17 20.04 0.03
CA ARG A 109 -0.04 21.12 1.02
C ARG A 109 1.36 21.22 1.65
N GLY A 110 2.39 21.08 0.82
CA GLY A 110 3.78 21.10 1.28
C GLY A 110 4.33 19.76 1.73
N HIS A 111 3.49 18.73 1.79
CA HIS A 111 3.91 17.35 2.07
C HIS A 111 4.26 16.66 0.77
N LYS A 112 5.54 16.49 0.51
CA LYS A 112 6.03 15.83 -0.70
C LYS A 112 5.89 14.33 -0.57
N LEU A 113 5.36 13.70 -1.62
CA LEU A 113 5.12 12.26 -1.69
C LEU A 113 5.78 11.67 -2.92
N TRP A 114 6.31 10.45 -2.76
CA TRP A 114 6.92 9.67 -3.84
C TRP A 114 6.22 8.33 -3.93
N LEU A 115 6.20 7.74 -5.11
CA LEU A 115 5.74 6.35 -5.26
C LEU A 115 6.84 5.41 -4.75
N TRP A 116 6.49 4.55 -3.80
CA TRP A 116 7.44 3.61 -3.20
C TRP A 116 8.09 2.73 -4.26
N ARG A 117 7.32 2.24 -5.24
CA ARG A 117 7.85 1.39 -6.32
C ARG A 117 8.92 2.09 -7.16
N GLU A 118 8.92 3.42 -7.21
CA GLU A 118 9.91 4.19 -7.97
C GLU A 118 11.17 4.50 -7.18
N VAL A 119 11.05 4.61 -5.86
CA VAL A 119 12.17 4.99 -5.01
C VAL A 119 12.84 3.84 -4.27
N ILE A 120 12.20 2.67 -4.20
CA ILE A 120 12.69 1.54 -3.41
C ILE A 120 14.12 1.11 -3.77
N ASP A 121 14.45 1.00 -5.04
CA ASP A 121 15.78 0.56 -5.48
C ASP A 121 16.85 1.59 -5.12
N TRP A 122 16.53 2.87 -5.31
CA TRP A 122 17.42 3.97 -4.95
C TRP A 122 17.69 3.97 -3.44
N VAL A 123 16.63 3.84 -2.65
CA VAL A 123 16.71 3.84 -1.18
C VAL A 123 17.50 2.64 -0.67
N GLU A 124 17.33 1.45 -1.25
CA GLU A 124 18.12 0.27 -0.90
C GLU A 124 19.62 0.51 -1.13
N ARG A 125 19.97 1.06 -2.28
CA ARG A 125 21.38 1.32 -2.63
C ARG A 125 22.00 2.33 -1.70
N GLU A 126 21.31 3.41 -1.41
CA GLU A 126 21.85 4.51 -0.61
C GLU A 126 21.90 4.17 0.88
N SER A 127 20.88 3.52 1.41
CA SER A 127 20.78 3.20 2.83
C SER A 127 21.52 1.92 3.23
N GLY A 128 21.74 1.02 2.28
CA GLY A 128 22.22 -0.33 2.56
C GLY A 128 21.18 -1.24 3.20
N THR A 129 19.94 -0.76 3.36
CA THR A 129 18.84 -1.55 3.90
C THR A 129 18.14 -2.30 2.77
N GLY A 130 18.08 -3.64 2.86
CA GLY A 130 17.32 -4.44 1.92
C GLY A 130 15.86 -4.54 2.33
N PHE A 131 14.97 -4.55 1.35
CA PHE A 131 13.53 -4.75 1.56
C PHE A 131 13.09 -6.03 0.86
N ASP A 132 12.68 -7.02 1.66
CA ASP A 132 12.26 -8.33 1.13
C ASP A 132 10.94 -8.25 0.39
N ASP A 133 10.04 -7.38 0.86
CA ASP A 133 8.75 -7.19 0.25
C ASP A 133 8.78 -6.07 -0.79
N ARG A 134 8.26 -6.39 -1.98
CA ARG A 134 8.21 -5.44 -3.10
C ARG A 134 6.78 -4.96 -3.33
N PRO A 135 6.59 -3.65 -3.62
CA PRO A 135 5.27 -3.16 -4.00
C PRO A 135 4.89 -3.63 -5.41
N PRO A 136 3.59 -3.69 -5.72
CA PRO A 136 3.15 -3.99 -7.08
C PRO A 136 3.70 -2.98 -8.09
N GLY A 137 4.14 -3.48 -9.25
CA GLY A 137 4.53 -2.62 -10.36
C GLY A 137 3.33 -1.93 -11.01
N ALA A 138 3.60 -0.94 -11.85
CA ALA A 138 2.55 -0.14 -12.50
C ALA A 138 1.62 -0.99 -13.38
N GLU A 139 2.15 -1.99 -14.07
CA GLU A 139 1.34 -2.86 -14.93
C GLU A 139 0.41 -3.75 -14.13
N LEU A 140 0.90 -4.34 -13.06
CA LEU A 140 0.08 -5.16 -12.16
C LEU A 140 -1.02 -4.32 -11.52
N GLU A 141 -0.70 -3.13 -11.04
CA GLU A 141 -1.67 -2.19 -10.50
C GLU A 141 -2.79 -1.88 -11.51
N ARG A 142 -2.41 -1.62 -12.76
CA ARG A 142 -3.37 -1.36 -13.83
C ARG A 142 -4.25 -2.57 -14.10
N LEU A 143 -3.66 -3.75 -14.16
CA LEU A 143 -4.39 -5.00 -14.37
C LEU A 143 -5.41 -5.25 -13.25
N LEU A 144 -4.98 -5.11 -12.01
CA LEU A 144 -5.88 -5.30 -10.86
C LEU A 144 -6.99 -4.26 -10.84
N ASN A 145 -6.68 -2.99 -11.11
CA ASN A 145 -7.67 -1.93 -11.15
C ASN A 145 -8.71 -2.14 -12.26
N SER A 146 -8.36 -2.78 -13.36
CA SER A 146 -9.29 -3.06 -14.46
C SER A 146 -10.31 -4.13 -14.12
N SER A 147 -10.10 -4.92 -13.06
CA SER A 147 -11.00 -6.01 -12.66
C SER A 147 -12.02 -5.61 -11.58
N PHE A 148 -11.98 -4.37 -11.13
CA PHE A 148 -12.87 -3.88 -10.07
C PHE A 148 -14.00 -3.00 -10.59
#